data_46cf44e9ed28c8e586f686d3fc248e44
#
_entry.id   46cf44e9ed28c8e586f686d3fc248e44
#
_cell.length_a   1.000
_cell.length_b   1.000
_cell.length_c   1.000
_cell.angle_alpha   90.00
_cell.angle_beta   90.00
_cell.angle_gamma   90.00
#
_symmetry.space_group_name_H-M   'P 1'
#
loop_
_entity.id
_entity.type
_entity.pdbx_description
1 polymer ?
#
loop_
_entity_poly.entity_id
_entity_poly.type
_entity_poly.pdbx_seq_one_letter_code
_entity_poly.pdbx_strand_id
1 'polypeptide(L)'
;MLNQTKVSVLMAVYNTDFSYVKRAIDSVLIQDFQDFELIIIDDGSTVTNRESLLQYAEKYENKIIYIRHSNRGQAESINRGILNSVGEFITIIDGDDEYKSNHLSSCLREIKEEELICSTTETIVDTNDDFFVPDKNDLTKLIHLDETILFGTLFGRKKVFSSFSFKSGFAADADFYERAKTQFRVKKVDLRTYIYHRNIPNSICSTIKKENLINS
;
A
#
# COMPACT_ATOMS: atom_id res chain seq x y z
N MET A 1 9.90 -28.93 8.35
CA MET A 1 8.84 -27.93 8.32
C MET A 1 9.29 -26.88 7.31
N LEU A 2 8.52 -26.62 6.27
CA LEU A 2 8.80 -25.51 5.35
C LEU A 2 8.70 -24.23 6.18
N ASN A 3 9.76 -23.42 6.23
CA ASN A 3 9.69 -22.10 6.86
C ASN A 3 8.63 -21.30 6.10
N GLN A 4 7.50 -21.05 6.74
CA GLN A 4 6.44 -20.24 6.18
C GLN A 4 6.92 -18.78 6.24
N THR A 5 6.94 -18.09 5.09
CA THR A 5 7.26 -16.66 5.00
C THR A 5 6.43 -15.87 6.01
N LYS A 6 7.08 -14.94 6.73
CA LYS A 6 6.41 -14.21 7.79
C LYS A 6 5.53 -13.08 7.28
N VAL A 7 6.01 -12.30 6.32
CA VAL A 7 5.31 -11.11 5.81
C VAL A 7 5.23 -11.15 4.29
N SER A 8 4.02 -10.94 3.73
CA SER A 8 3.84 -10.63 2.32
C SER A 8 3.62 -9.14 2.15
N VAL A 9 4.50 -8.49 1.40
CA VAL A 9 4.37 -7.09 0.98
C VAL A 9 3.71 -7.08 -0.38
N LEU A 10 2.58 -6.38 -0.55
CA LEU A 10 1.84 -6.29 -1.81
C LEU A 10 2.05 -4.91 -2.43
N MET A 11 2.37 -4.86 -3.72
CA MET A 11 2.55 -3.63 -4.48
C MET A 11 1.75 -3.71 -5.78
N ALA A 12 0.71 -2.89 -5.91
CA ALA A 12 0.00 -2.71 -7.18
C ALA A 12 0.65 -1.59 -7.99
N VAL A 13 0.89 -1.82 -9.27
CA VAL A 13 1.49 -0.83 -10.18
C VAL A 13 0.71 -0.73 -11.49
N TYR A 14 0.49 0.50 -11.97
CA TYR A 14 -0.10 0.76 -13.28
C TYR A 14 0.53 2.02 -13.91
N ASN A 15 1.33 1.83 -14.94
CA ASN A 15 2.00 2.93 -15.67
C ASN A 15 2.77 3.92 -14.77
N THR A 16 3.12 3.52 -13.55
CA THR A 16 3.96 4.32 -12.65
C THR A 16 5.37 4.41 -13.24
N ASP A 17 5.99 5.59 -13.18
CA ASP A 17 7.37 5.76 -13.62
C ASP A 17 8.29 4.79 -12.89
N PHE A 18 9.15 4.10 -13.64
CA PHE A 18 10.01 3.05 -13.10
C PHE A 18 10.95 3.57 -12.00
N SER A 19 11.35 4.83 -12.03
CA SER A 19 12.20 5.41 -10.98
C SER A 19 11.52 5.41 -9.61
N TYR A 20 10.23 5.70 -9.55
CA TYR A 20 9.44 5.60 -8.32
C TYR A 20 9.26 4.16 -7.88
N VAL A 21 8.83 3.28 -8.80
CA VAL A 21 8.63 1.85 -8.50
C VAL A 21 9.93 1.21 -8.00
N LYS A 22 11.06 1.54 -8.63
CA LYS A 22 12.38 1.07 -8.19
C LYS A 22 12.69 1.53 -6.76
N ARG A 23 12.44 2.80 -6.44
CA ARG A 23 12.63 3.36 -5.09
C ARG A 23 11.77 2.62 -4.06
N ALA A 24 10.51 2.38 -4.38
CA ALA A 24 9.59 1.62 -3.54
C ALA A 24 10.10 0.18 -3.30
N ILE A 25 10.50 -0.54 -4.36
CA ILE A 25 11.08 -1.89 -4.26
C ILE A 25 12.35 -1.88 -3.41
N ASP A 26 13.27 -0.95 -3.66
CA ASP A 26 14.53 -0.85 -2.92
C ASP A 26 14.27 -0.64 -1.42
N SER A 27 13.27 0.17 -1.07
CA SER A 27 12.88 0.42 0.33
C SER A 27 12.37 -0.84 1.04
N VAL A 28 11.72 -1.75 0.30
CA VAL A 28 11.31 -3.07 0.82
C VAL A 28 12.50 -4.01 0.93
N LEU A 29 13.40 -4.04 -0.05
CA LEU A 29 14.54 -4.96 -0.05
C LEU A 29 15.55 -4.68 1.08
N ILE A 30 15.67 -3.42 1.53
CA ILE A 30 16.60 -3.01 2.60
C ILE A 30 16.00 -3.09 4.01
N GLN A 31 14.81 -3.70 4.18
CA GLN A 31 14.22 -3.85 5.50
C GLN A 31 15.15 -4.60 6.46
N ASP A 32 15.18 -4.20 7.75
CA ASP A 32 15.93 -4.90 8.80
C ASP A 32 15.34 -6.29 9.11
N PHE A 33 14.07 -6.52 8.83
CA PHE A 33 13.40 -7.81 8.91
C PHE A 33 13.35 -8.47 7.52
N GLN A 34 14.03 -9.61 7.36
CA GLN A 34 14.28 -10.23 6.05
C GLN A 34 13.40 -11.45 5.71
N ASP A 35 12.54 -11.91 6.62
CA ASP A 35 11.61 -13.02 6.33
C ASP A 35 10.32 -12.50 5.69
N PHE A 36 10.43 -12.02 4.45
CA PHE A 36 9.33 -11.51 3.65
C PHE A 36 9.42 -11.95 2.19
N GLU A 37 8.29 -11.87 1.51
CA GLU A 37 8.16 -11.84 0.05
C GLU A 37 7.58 -10.50 -0.39
N LEU A 38 7.94 -10.01 -1.57
CA LEU A 38 7.34 -8.86 -2.24
C LEU A 38 6.57 -9.36 -3.46
N ILE A 39 5.26 -9.16 -3.48
CA ILE A 39 4.40 -9.51 -4.61
C ILE A 39 4.06 -8.21 -5.34
N ILE A 40 4.57 -8.09 -6.57
CA ILE A 40 4.28 -6.96 -7.45
C ILE A 40 3.16 -7.38 -8.40
N ILE A 41 2.06 -6.65 -8.38
CA ILE A 41 0.91 -6.87 -9.24
C ILE A 41 0.84 -5.76 -10.28
N ASP A 42 1.26 -6.07 -11.49
CA ASP A 42 1.17 -5.17 -12.64
C ASP A 42 -0.24 -5.19 -13.21
N ASP A 43 -0.96 -4.10 -13.01
CA ASP A 43 -2.34 -3.88 -13.44
C ASP A 43 -2.45 -3.50 -14.94
N GLY A 44 -1.66 -4.15 -15.79
CA GLY A 44 -1.71 -3.96 -17.24
C GLY A 44 -0.90 -2.78 -17.76
N SER A 45 0.24 -2.47 -17.15
CA SER A 45 1.13 -1.38 -17.60
C SER A 45 1.55 -1.54 -19.07
N THR A 46 1.87 -0.41 -19.71
CA THR A 46 2.42 -0.36 -21.06
C THR A 46 3.75 -1.10 -21.18
N VAL A 47 4.16 -1.42 -22.41
CA VAL A 47 5.35 -2.24 -22.67
C VAL A 47 6.61 -1.64 -22.02
N THR A 48 6.84 -0.34 -22.18
CA THR A 48 8.05 0.34 -21.68
C THR A 48 8.19 0.23 -20.17
N ASN A 49 7.15 0.56 -19.43
CA ASN A 49 7.17 0.49 -17.95
C ASN A 49 7.27 -0.96 -17.47
N ARG A 50 6.59 -1.89 -18.14
CA ARG A 50 6.61 -3.31 -17.83
C ARG A 50 7.98 -3.94 -17.97
N GLU A 51 8.69 -3.67 -19.06
CA GLU A 51 10.00 -4.29 -19.32
C GLU A 51 11.03 -3.94 -18.25
N SER A 52 11.13 -2.67 -17.89
CA SER A 52 12.04 -2.21 -16.83
C SER A 52 11.72 -2.86 -15.49
N LEU A 53 10.42 -2.95 -15.15
CA LEU A 53 9.96 -3.55 -13.91
C LEU A 53 10.24 -5.06 -13.88
N LEU A 54 9.95 -5.79 -14.97
CA LEU A 54 10.17 -7.22 -15.04
C LEU A 54 11.66 -7.55 -14.91
N GLN A 55 12.52 -6.87 -15.68
CA GLN A 55 13.98 -7.05 -15.60
C GLN A 55 14.52 -6.75 -14.19
N TYR A 56 13.94 -5.79 -13.51
CA TYR A 56 14.35 -5.49 -12.12
C TYR A 56 13.88 -6.56 -11.14
N ALA A 57 12.64 -7.04 -11.26
CA ALA A 57 12.12 -8.12 -10.43
C ALA A 57 12.91 -9.43 -10.58
N GLU A 58 13.33 -9.78 -11.81
CA GLU A 58 14.13 -10.98 -12.09
C GLU A 58 15.48 -11.01 -11.34
N LYS A 59 16.08 -9.85 -11.04
CA LYS A 59 17.32 -9.79 -10.24
C LYS A 59 17.14 -10.27 -8.81
N TYR A 60 15.91 -10.25 -8.30
CA TYR A 60 15.54 -10.58 -6.93
C TYR A 60 14.47 -11.66 -6.88
N GLU A 61 14.52 -12.64 -7.83
CA GLU A 61 13.52 -13.71 -7.96
C GLU A 61 13.31 -14.56 -6.69
N ASN A 62 14.29 -14.57 -5.80
CA ASN A 62 14.18 -15.21 -4.49
C ASN A 62 13.36 -14.41 -3.46
N LYS A 63 13.02 -13.16 -3.74
CA LYS A 63 12.26 -12.25 -2.87
C LYS A 63 11.04 -11.67 -3.56
N ILE A 64 11.09 -11.49 -4.89
CA ILE A 64 10.05 -10.81 -5.66
C ILE A 64 9.26 -11.80 -6.51
N ILE A 65 7.95 -11.76 -6.37
CA ILE A 65 6.99 -12.46 -7.23
C ILE A 65 6.32 -11.39 -8.11
N TYR A 66 6.41 -11.55 -9.42
CA TYR A 66 5.75 -10.66 -10.38
C TYR A 66 4.52 -11.33 -10.98
N ILE A 67 3.38 -10.67 -10.84
CA ILE A 67 2.08 -11.10 -11.38
C ILE A 67 1.55 -9.99 -12.29
N ARG A 68 0.99 -10.37 -13.45
CA ARG A 68 0.38 -9.39 -14.36
C ARG A 68 -1.03 -9.80 -14.76
N HIS A 69 -1.91 -8.80 -14.90
CA HIS A 69 -3.24 -8.96 -15.51
C HIS A 69 -3.62 -7.70 -16.32
N SER A 70 -4.74 -7.75 -17.03
CA SER A 70 -5.32 -6.56 -17.66
C SER A 70 -5.79 -5.58 -16.61
N ASN A 71 -5.75 -4.28 -16.90
CA ASN A 71 -6.15 -3.23 -15.95
C ASN A 71 -7.55 -3.47 -15.38
N ARG A 72 -7.64 -3.47 -14.05
CA ARG A 72 -8.86 -3.66 -13.25
C ARG A 72 -8.92 -2.75 -12.02
N GLY A 73 -7.88 -1.92 -11.84
CA GLY A 73 -7.75 -1.00 -10.72
C GLY A 73 -7.00 -1.58 -9.52
N GLN A 74 -6.53 -0.68 -8.66
CA GLN A 74 -5.68 -0.98 -7.50
C GLN A 74 -6.32 -2.01 -6.55
N ALA A 75 -7.59 -1.84 -6.20
CA ALA A 75 -8.29 -2.72 -5.27
C ALA A 75 -8.29 -4.18 -5.75
N GLU A 76 -8.57 -4.43 -7.03
CA GLU A 76 -8.56 -5.78 -7.61
C GLU A 76 -7.15 -6.36 -7.67
N SER A 77 -6.15 -5.52 -7.98
CA SER A 77 -4.75 -5.93 -7.97
C SER A 77 -4.29 -6.36 -6.58
N ILE A 78 -4.61 -5.59 -5.53
CA ILE A 78 -4.31 -5.96 -4.15
C ILE A 78 -5.05 -7.25 -3.75
N ASN A 79 -6.34 -7.40 -4.09
CA ASN A 79 -7.09 -8.64 -3.84
C ASN A 79 -6.40 -9.84 -4.48
N ARG A 80 -5.87 -9.69 -5.69
CA ARG A 80 -5.11 -10.74 -6.37
C ARG A 80 -3.79 -11.04 -5.66
N GLY A 81 -3.10 -10.02 -5.15
CA GLY A 81 -1.90 -10.17 -4.32
C GLY A 81 -2.19 -10.97 -3.06
N ILE A 82 -3.29 -10.68 -2.36
CA ILE A 82 -3.73 -11.43 -1.16
C ILE A 82 -3.91 -12.92 -1.47
N LEU A 83 -4.55 -13.26 -2.58
CA LEU A 83 -4.76 -14.66 -2.98
C LEU A 83 -3.45 -15.42 -3.26
N ASN A 84 -2.43 -14.73 -3.75
CA ASN A 84 -1.13 -15.31 -4.09
C ASN A 84 -0.10 -15.20 -2.96
N SER A 85 -0.41 -14.53 -1.85
CA SER A 85 0.49 -14.37 -0.71
C SER A 85 0.60 -15.66 0.11
N VAL A 86 1.76 -15.91 0.73
CA VAL A 86 1.98 -17.04 1.65
C VAL A 86 2.35 -16.61 3.06
N GLY A 87 2.59 -15.31 3.29
CA GLY A 87 2.95 -14.75 4.58
C GLY A 87 1.86 -14.88 5.64
N GLU A 88 2.25 -14.99 6.89
CA GLU A 88 1.34 -14.92 8.04
C GLU A 88 0.69 -13.54 8.16
N PHE A 89 1.46 -12.49 7.82
CA PHE A 89 1.02 -11.10 7.81
C PHE A 89 1.05 -10.54 6.38
N ILE A 90 0.20 -9.56 6.15
CA ILE A 90 0.14 -8.79 4.89
C ILE A 90 0.30 -7.30 5.20
N THR A 91 1.03 -6.62 4.36
CA THR A 91 1.11 -5.16 4.28
C THR A 91 1.12 -4.73 2.81
N ILE A 92 0.85 -3.46 2.56
CA ILE A 92 0.73 -2.91 1.21
C ILE A 92 1.69 -1.72 1.09
N ILE A 93 2.30 -1.56 -0.07
CA ILE A 93 3.08 -0.37 -0.42
C ILE A 93 2.63 0.13 -1.79
N ASP A 94 2.42 1.43 -1.92
CA ASP A 94 2.15 2.05 -3.22
C ASP A 94 3.45 2.19 -4.02
N GLY A 95 3.36 2.08 -5.34
CA GLY A 95 4.54 2.05 -6.22
C GLY A 95 5.29 3.37 -6.32
N ASP A 96 4.81 4.42 -5.67
CA ASP A 96 5.41 5.77 -5.62
C ASP A 96 5.81 6.21 -4.21
N ASP A 97 5.63 5.33 -3.20
CA ASP A 97 5.97 5.56 -1.79
C ASP A 97 7.19 4.77 -1.33
N GLU A 98 7.54 4.86 -0.06
CA GLU A 98 8.70 4.18 0.53
C GLU A 98 8.42 3.66 1.94
N TYR A 99 9.14 2.63 2.34
CA TYR A 99 9.28 2.23 3.74
C TYR A 99 10.59 2.75 4.34
N LYS A 100 10.57 3.18 5.61
CA LYS A 100 11.82 3.24 6.39
C LYS A 100 12.36 1.83 6.61
N SER A 101 13.66 1.67 6.76
CA SER A 101 14.32 0.35 6.88
C SER A 101 13.81 -0.51 8.04
N ASN A 102 13.17 0.08 9.04
CA ASN A 102 12.59 -0.59 10.21
C ASN A 102 11.06 -0.75 10.14
N HIS A 103 10.42 -0.58 8.97
CA HIS A 103 8.95 -0.59 8.88
C HIS A 103 8.38 -1.95 9.27
N LEU A 104 8.84 -3.03 8.64
CA LEU A 104 8.31 -4.38 8.91
C LEU A 104 8.54 -4.83 10.36
N SER A 105 9.73 -4.60 10.91
CA SER A 105 10.03 -4.95 12.29
C SER A 105 9.22 -4.12 13.29
N SER A 106 8.96 -2.85 12.99
CA SER A 106 8.13 -1.98 13.82
C SER A 106 6.66 -2.43 13.81
N CYS A 107 6.11 -2.76 12.65
CA CYS A 107 4.75 -3.29 12.53
C CYS A 107 4.60 -4.63 13.29
N LEU A 108 5.54 -5.56 13.12
CA LEU A 108 5.55 -6.85 13.82
C LEU A 108 5.62 -6.69 15.35
N ARG A 109 6.39 -5.71 15.84
CA ARG A 109 6.49 -5.41 17.28
C ARG A 109 5.22 -4.79 17.84
N GLU A 110 4.52 -3.98 17.03
CA GLU A 110 3.34 -3.24 17.47
C GLU A 110 2.04 -4.04 17.39
N ILE A 111 1.93 -4.99 16.46
CA ILE A 111 0.67 -5.71 16.22
C ILE A 111 0.23 -6.60 17.41
N LYS A 112 1.16 -7.15 18.20
CA LYS A 112 0.90 -7.92 19.44
C LYS A 112 -0.36 -8.78 19.37
N GLU A 113 -1.38 -8.41 20.17
CA GLU A 113 -2.67 -9.09 20.29
C GLU A 113 -3.69 -8.66 19.23
N GLU A 114 -3.36 -7.61 18.45
CA GLU A 114 -4.24 -7.11 17.39
C GLU A 114 -4.16 -8.01 16.16
N GLU A 115 -5.18 -7.90 15.31
CA GLU A 115 -5.24 -8.66 14.07
C GLU A 115 -5.00 -7.77 12.84
N LEU A 116 -5.22 -6.47 13.01
CA LEU A 116 -4.91 -5.43 12.02
C LEU A 116 -4.47 -4.17 12.76
N ILE A 117 -3.40 -3.54 12.29
CA ILE A 117 -3.04 -2.19 12.68
C ILE A 117 -3.09 -1.28 11.44
N CYS A 118 -3.37 -0.01 11.68
CA CYS A 118 -3.25 1.06 10.70
C CYS A 118 -2.30 2.12 11.27
N SER A 119 -1.20 2.38 10.59
CA SER A 119 -0.18 3.32 11.04
C SER A 119 -0.45 4.74 10.52
N THR A 120 0.18 5.73 11.15
CA THR A 120 0.39 7.06 10.57
C THR A 120 1.55 7.03 9.57
N THR A 121 1.66 8.10 8.77
CA THR A 121 2.73 8.26 7.78
C THR A 121 3.73 9.34 8.20
N GLU A 122 4.97 9.22 7.69
CA GLU A 122 5.79 10.39 7.42
C GLU A 122 5.42 10.88 6.02
N THR A 123 4.87 12.08 5.93
CA THR A 123 4.35 12.59 4.66
C THR A 123 5.26 13.65 4.09
N ILE A 124 5.69 13.46 2.85
CA ILE A 124 6.47 14.44 2.08
C ILE A 124 5.48 15.30 1.28
N VAL A 125 5.46 16.58 1.59
CA VAL A 125 4.53 17.58 1.02
C VAL A 125 5.28 18.79 0.48
N ASP A 126 4.68 19.50 -0.47
CA ASP A 126 5.19 20.78 -0.95
C ASP A 126 4.66 21.95 -0.11
N THR A 127 3.42 21.83 0.36
CA THR A 127 2.73 22.86 1.16
C THR A 127 1.97 22.24 2.33
N ASN A 128 1.66 23.04 3.35
CA ASN A 128 0.87 22.57 4.49
C ASN A 128 -0.54 22.09 4.11
N ASP A 129 -1.12 22.61 3.03
CA ASP A 129 -2.45 22.21 2.55
C ASP A 129 -2.45 20.76 2.02
N ASP A 130 -1.29 20.23 1.69
CA ASP A 130 -1.16 18.86 1.19
C ASP A 130 -1.28 17.80 2.30
N PHE A 131 -1.24 18.21 3.57
CA PHE A 131 -1.59 17.32 4.70
C PHE A 131 -3.09 17.03 4.79
N PHE A 132 -3.92 17.68 3.99
CA PHE A 132 -5.36 17.51 4.03
C PHE A 132 -5.90 16.83 2.78
N VAL A 133 -6.91 15.99 2.98
CA VAL A 133 -7.60 15.25 1.91
C VAL A 133 -9.12 15.31 2.13
N PRO A 134 -9.93 15.14 1.07
CA PRO A 134 -11.39 15.06 1.23
C PRO A 134 -11.82 13.95 2.18
N ASP A 135 -12.76 14.25 3.07
CA ASP A 135 -13.39 13.25 3.94
C ASP A 135 -14.23 12.28 3.10
N LYS A 136 -14.10 10.98 3.36
CA LYS A 136 -14.84 9.94 2.62
C LYS A 136 -16.37 10.04 2.76
N ASN A 137 -16.86 10.62 3.86
CA ASN A 137 -18.29 10.75 4.16
C ASN A 137 -18.86 12.10 3.70
N ASP A 138 -18.00 13.11 3.51
CA ASP A 138 -18.39 14.46 3.09
C ASP A 138 -17.23 15.08 2.29
N LEU A 139 -17.24 14.92 0.98
CA LEU A 139 -16.18 15.39 0.08
C LEU A 139 -15.97 16.92 0.11
N THR A 140 -16.90 17.69 0.72
CA THR A 140 -16.75 19.13 0.91
C THR A 140 -15.88 19.49 2.11
N LYS A 141 -15.57 18.52 2.97
CA LYS A 141 -14.71 18.68 4.14
C LYS A 141 -13.33 18.11 3.89
N LEU A 142 -12.34 18.71 4.49
CA LEU A 142 -10.97 18.23 4.51
C LEU A 142 -10.63 17.67 5.89
N ILE A 143 -9.94 16.52 5.92
CA ILE A 143 -9.42 15.91 7.13
C ILE A 143 -7.90 15.77 7.02
N HIS A 144 -7.21 15.80 8.15
CA HIS A 144 -5.76 15.61 8.19
C HIS A 144 -5.40 14.16 7.85
N LEU A 145 -4.28 13.94 7.15
CA LEU A 145 -3.82 12.60 6.77
C LEU A 145 -3.66 11.65 7.95
N ASP A 146 -3.24 12.13 9.11
CA ASP A 146 -3.15 11.31 10.32
C ASP A 146 -4.52 10.76 10.78
N GLU A 147 -5.63 11.33 10.32
CA GLU A 147 -6.99 10.84 10.62
C GLU A 147 -7.49 9.83 9.59
N THR A 148 -6.82 9.74 8.45
CA THR A 148 -7.20 8.84 7.35
C THR A 148 -6.70 7.42 7.55
N ILE A 149 -7.17 6.53 6.69
CA ILE A 149 -6.64 5.20 6.47
C ILE A 149 -6.10 5.18 5.03
N LEU A 150 -4.88 4.75 4.84
CA LEU A 150 -4.26 4.58 3.52
C LEU A 150 -3.88 3.12 3.33
N PHE A 151 -3.92 2.62 2.10
CA PHE A 151 -3.51 1.25 1.79
C PHE A 151 -2.16 0.88 2.41
N GLY A 152 -1.16 1.74 2.22
CA GLY A 152 0.20 1.51 2.69
C GLY A 152 0.37 1.54 4.21
N THR A 153 -0.63 2.04 4.96
CA THR A 153 -0.58 2.07 6.42
C THR A 153 -1.16 0.82 7.08
N LEU A 154 -1.75 -0.09 6.29
CA LEU A 154 -2.36 -1.32 6.78
C LEU A 154 -1.31 -2.43 6.94
N PHE A 155 -1.24 -3.01 8.14
CA PHE A 155 -0.46 -4.20 8.44
C PHE A 155 -1.29 -5.14 9.31
N GLY A 156 -1.44 -6.40 8.91
CA GLY A 156 -2.30 -7.31 9.67
C GLY A 156 -2.13 -8.77 9.33
N ARG A 157 -2.80 -9.64 10.09
CA ARG A 157 -2.83 -11.07 9.83
C ARG A 157 -3.51 -11.36 8.50
N LYS A 158 -2.97 -12.26 7.70
CA LYS A 158 -3.52 -12.66 6.39
C LYS A 158 -5.01 -13.01 6.48
N LYS A 159 -5.47 -13.63 7.56
CA LYS A 159 -6.89 -13.98 7.74
C LYS A 159 -7.81 -12.77 7.65
N VAL A 160 -7.40 -11.58 8.12
CA VAL A 160 -8.20 -10.34 8.02
C VAL A 160 -8.38 -9.96 6.56
N PHE A 161 -7.28 -9.92 5.81
CA PHE A 161 -7.30 -9.58 4.38
C PHE A 161 -8.04 -10.62 3.52
N SER A 162 -8.04 -11.90 3.95
CA SER A 162 -8.77 -12.97 3.25
C SER A 162 -10.27 -12.98 3.59
N SER A 163 -10.70 -12.35 4.68
CA SER A 163 -12.11 -12.29 5.08
C SER A 163 -12.90 -11.21 4.34
N PHE A 164 -12.21 -10.18 3.84
CA PHE A 164 -12.82 -9.06 3.14
C PHE A 164 -12.01 -8.71 1.90
N SER A 165 -12.66 -8.59 0.74
CA SER A 165 -12.04 -8.01 -0.44
C SER A 165 -12.04 -6.48 -0.36
N PHE A 166 -11.01 -5.83 -0.87
CA PHE A 166 -11.07 -4.40 -1.17
C PHE A 166 -12.08 -4.14 -2.29
N LYS A 167 -12.97 -3.17 -2.10
CA LYS A 167 -13.92 -2.75 -3.12
C LYS A 167 -13.32 -1.63 -3.97
N SER A 168 -13.64 -1.62 -5.25
CA SER A 168 -13.23 -0.51 -6.12
C SER A 168 -13.91 0.79 -5.72
N GLY A 169 -13.21 1.92 -5.87
CA GLY A 169 -13.75 3.25 -5.62
C GLY A 169 -12.91 4.07 -4.65
N PHE A 170 -13.34 5.31 -4.42
CA PHE A 170 -12.70 6.23 -3.48
C PHE A 170 -12.75 5.67 -2.05
N ALA A 171 -11.66 5.83 -1.31
CA ALA A 171 -11.50 5.37 0.08
C ALA A 171 -11.75 3.85 0.31
N ALA A 172 -11.34 3.02 -0.66
CA ALA A 172 -11.44 1.55 -0.57
C ALA A 172 -10.70 0.97 0.65
N ASP A 173 -9.60 1.59 1.04
CA ASP A 173 -8.81 1.30 2.24
C ASP A 173 -9.58 1.59 3.53
N ALA A 174 -10.24 2.74 3.61
CA ALA A 174 -11.06 3.11 4.75
C ALA A 174 -12.32 2.22 4.86
N ASP A 175 -12.97 1.86 3.73
CA ASP A 175 -14.08 0.89 3.71
C ASP A 175 -13.63 -0.49 4.24
N PHE A 176 -12.47 -0.95 3.79
CA PHE A 176 -11.88 -2.21 4.26
C PHE A 176 -11.64 -2.16 5.78
N TYR A 177 -11.00 -1.11 6.27
CA TYR A 177 -10.71 -0.94 7.70
C TYR A 177 -11.97 -0.94 8.55
N GLU A 178 -13.01 -0.20 8.16
CA GLU A 178 -14.29 -0.17 8.90
C GLU A 178 -14.98 -1.53 8.92
N ARG A 179 -14.97 -2.29 7.82
CA ARG A 179 -15.49 -3.66 7.80
C ARG A 179 -14.66 -4.61 8.68
N ALA A 180 -13.34 -4.49 8.66
CA ALA A 180 -12.48 -5.29 9.51
C ALA A 180 -12.77 -5.07 11.01
N LYS A 181 -13.01 -3.83 11.44
CA LYS A 181 -13.37 -3.49 12.84
C LYS A 181 -14.61 -4.21 13.35
N THR A 182 -15.51 -4.65 12.47
CA THR A 182 -16.73 -5.36 12.89
C THR A 182 -16.47 -6.78 13.37
N GLN A 183 -15.32 -7.39 13.01
CA GLN A 183 -15.05 -8.81 13.27
C GLN A 183 -13.68 -9.08 13.90
N PHE A 184 -12.75 -8.12 13.82
CA PHE A 184 -11.37 -8.30 14.26
C PHE A 184 -10.93 -7.19 15.23
N ARG A 185 -9.92 -7.48 16.04
CA ARG A 185 -9.26 -6.48 16.88
C ARG A 185 -8.38 -5.61 15.99
N VAL A 186 -8.74 -4.32 15.90
CA VAL A 186 -8.09 -3.35 15.03
C VAL A 186 -7.63 -2.15 15.84
N LYS A 187 -6.41 -1.67 15.60
CA LYS A 187 -5.83 -0.54 16.31
C LYS A 187 -5.18 0.45 15.34
N LYS A 188 -5.35 1.74 15.60
CA LYS A 188 -4.56 2.78 14.96
C LYS A 188 -3.31 3.07 15.80
N VAL A 189 -2.15 3.18 15.15
CA VAL A 189 -0.84 3.34 15.81
C VAL A 189 -0.04 4.48 15.16
N ASP A 190 0.87 5.08 15.90
CA ASP A 190 1.72 6.18 15.40
C ASP A 190 3.17 5.68 15.19
N LEU A 191 3.44 5.06 14.04
CA LEU A 191 4.76 4.51 13.72
C LEU A 191 5.61 5.43 12.82
N ARG A 192 4.99 6.16 11.91
CA ARG A 192 5.64 7.03 10.91
C ARG A 192 6.82 6.37 10.18
N THR A 193 6.66 5.09 9.87
CA THR A 193 7.65 4.29 9.14
C THR A 193 7.28 4.03 7.68
N TYR A 194 6.07 4.43 7.28
CA TYR A 194 5.63 4.56 5.90
C TYR A 194 5.87 6.00 5.44
N ILE A 195 6.63 6.21 4.36
CA ILE A 195 6.92 7.52 3.78
C ILE A 195 5.96 7.71 2.61
N TYR A 196 5.00 8.61 2.78
CA TYR A 196 3.98 8.93 1.79
C TYR A 196 4.40 10.16 0.98
N HIS A 197 4.61 9.98 -0.33
CA HIS A 197 4.95 11.06 -1.25
C HIS A 197 3.67 11.68 -1.85
N ARG A 198 3.33 12.89 -1.39
CA ARG A 198 2.26 13.69 -2.01
C ARG A 198 2.75 14.34 -3.29
N ASN A 199 1.83 14.80 -4.10
CA ASN A 199 2.10 15.59 -5.31
C ASN A 199 2.91 14.89 -6.41
N ILE A 200 2.95 13.55 -6.37
CA ILE A 200 3.45 12.78 -7.51
C ILE A 200 2.56 13.10 -8.73
N PRO A 201 3.14 13.48 -9.88
CA PRO A 201 2.38 13.77 -11.09
C PRO A 201 1.47 12.60 -11.48
N ASN A 202 0.22 12.91 -11.82
CA ASN A 202 -0.81 11.93 -12.22
C ASN A 202 -1.23 10.93 -11.12
N SER A 203 -0.95 11.20 -9.84
CA SER A 203 -1.52 10.43 -8.75
C SER A 203 -3.05 10.63 -8.69
N ILE A 204 -3.78 9.64 -8.16
CA ILE A 204 -5.25 9.70 -8.00
C ILE A 204 -5.65 10.96 -7.21
N CYS A 205 -4.96 11.24 -6.11
CA CYS A 205 -5.24 12.40 -5.28
C CYS A 205 -4.99 13.73 -6.00
N SER A 206 -3.93 13.83 -6.83
CA SER A 206 -3.66 15.04 -7.61
C SER A 206 -4.69 15.28 -8.70
N THR A 207 -5.26 14.22 -9.25
CA THR A 207 -6.32 14.29 -10.28
C THR A 207 -7.64 14.76 -9.66
N ILE A 208 -8.07 14.18 -8.54
CA ILE A 208 -9.29 14.58 -7.83
C ILE A 208 -9.20 16.04 -7.36
N LYS A 209 -8.04 16.48 -6.83
CA LYS A 209 -7.81 17.87 -6.42
C LYS A 209 -7.99 18.85 -7.59
N LYS A 210 -7.50 18.50 -8.79
CA LYS A 210 -7.66 19.32 -10.01
C LYS A 210 -9.12 19.37 -10.48
N GLU A 211 -9.83 18.26 -10.46
CA GLU A 211 -11.24 18.18 -10.86
C GLU A 211 -12.15 19.00 -9.94
N ASN A 212 -11.91 18.97 -8.62
CA ASN A 212 -12.67 19.77 -7.66
C ASN A 212 -12.38 21.27 -7.76
N LEU A 213 -11.15 21.68 -8.13
CA LEU A 213 -10.79 23.08 -8.36
C LEU A 213 -11.39 23.66 -9.66
N ILE A 214 -11.72 22.81 -10.65
CA ILE A 214 -12.37 23.23 -11.91
C ILE A 214 -13.88 23.41 -11.73
N ASN A 215 -14.48 22.71 -10.73
CA ASN A 215 -15.93 22.72 -10.48
C ASN A 215 -16.35 23.66 -9.33
N SER A 216 -15.43 24.41 -8.73
CA SER A 216 -15.65 25.45 -7.71
C SER A 216 -15.47 26.85 -8.29
#